data_7b6e0b18a4e0b471360737a3cd82c8d4
#
_entry.id   7b6e0b18a4e0b471360737a3cd82c8d4
#
_cell.length_a   1.000
_cell.length_b   1.000
_cell.length_c   1.000
_cell.angle_alpha   90.00
_cell.angle_beta   90.00
_cell.angle_gamma   90.00
#
_symmetry.space_group_name_H-M   'P 1'
#
loop_
_entity.id
_entity.type
_entity.pdbx_description
1 polymer ?
#
loop_
_entity_poly.entity_id
_entity_poly.type
_entity_poly.pdbx_seq_one_letter_code
_entity_poly.pdbx_strand_id
1 'polypeptide(L)'
;MPTEGMNTAAGMLIPVIQAEQQDTIPHNTVGSVANVSAPEIIWILGCVLCAFFFAAAYWKSYKEFQMSLPVRNDGIEKWLETHPTRRTITVRQSSLVSSPLTYGVIHPVILLPKTTDWNNEDTLHYVLAHELVHIKRFDIIAKVVLVVALCIHWFNPLVWVMYVLANRDIELSCDETVIRQFGEHTRAAYAKVLISMEETRSGFTPLCNNFSRNAIEERITAIMKTRKTTVVSLALAALIVAGTTSVFATSALAESKGSKDTNYYETETSEGILTSYTDDNGELHYILDDGNTTKTLS
;
A
#
# COMPACT_ATOMS: atom_id res chain seq x y z
N MET A 1 -26.58 59.40 -80.85
CA MET A 1 -27.47 58.44 -81.59
C MET A 1 -26.92 57.05 -81.40
N PRO A 2 -27.75 56.10 -81.37
CA PRO A 2 -28.35 55.43 -80.18
C PRO A 2 -27.72 53.99 -80.10
N THR A 3 -27.98 53.10 -79.28
CA THR A 3 -29.18 52.46 -78.70
C THR A 3 -28.75 51.45 -77.63
N GLU A 4 -29.44 51.45 -76.59
CA GLU A 4 -30.13 50.33 -75.93
C GLU A 4 -29.66 48.92 -76.08
N GLY A 5 -29.51 48.29 -74.97
CA GLY A 5 -29.42 46.85 -74.79
C GLY A 5 -29.52 46.46 -73.32
N MET A 6 -30.74 46.47 -72.83
CA MET A 6 -31.17 46.00 -71.53
C MET A 6 -30.98 44.47 -71.46
N ASN A 7 -30.31 43.97 -70.44
CA ASN A 7 -30.63 42.63 -69.95
C ASN A 7 -30.31 42.49 -68.45
N THR A 8 -31.37 42.32 -67.77
CA THR A 8 -31.54 42.00 -66.37
C THR A 8 -30.98 40.60 -66.09
N ALA A 9 -30.07 40.46 -65.12
CA ALA A 9 -29.92 39.24 -64.39
C ALA A 9 -29.51 39.58 -62.96
N ALA A 10 -30.38 39.24 -62.05
CA ALA A 10 -30.19 39.35 -60.62
C ALA A 10 -28.98 38.49 -60.21
N GLY A 11 -27.90 39.12 -59.82
CA GLY A 11 -26.73 38.52 -59.17
C GLY A 11 -26.76 38.93 -57.69
N MET A 12 -27.14 37.99 -56.92
CA MET A 12 -27.14 38.08 -55.47
C MET A 12 -25.70 38.24 -54.99
N LEU A 13 -25.39 39.44 -54.47
CA LEU A 13 -24.10 39.75 -53.85
C LEU A 13 -24.03 38.99 -52.55
N ILE A 14 -23.30 37.93 -52.53
CA ILE A 14 -22.86 37.30 -51.27
C ILE A 14 -21.70 38.14 -50.76
N PRO A 15 -21.78 38.75 -49.58
CA PRO A 15 -20.61 39.41 -49.02
C PRO A 15 -19.61 38.31 -48.63
N VAL A 16 -18.44 38.30 -49.31
CA VAL A 16 -17.27 37.59 -48.87
C VAL A 16 -16.85 38.20 -47.54
N ILE A 17 -17.22 37.51 -46.47
CA ILE A 17 -16.67 37.79 -45.14
C ILE A 17 -15.21 37.38 -45.20
N GLN A 18 -14.31 38.36 -45.36
CA GLN A 18 -12.88 38.12 -45.07
C GLN A 18 -12.82 37.73 -43.58
N ALA A 19 -12.53 36.46 -43.39
CA ALA A 19 -12.13 35.98 -42.06
C ALA A 19 -10.83 36.71 -41.71
N GLU A 20 -10.94 37.72 -40.92
CA GLU A 20 -9.83 38.37 -40.25
C GLU A 20 -9.21 37.27 -39.35
N GLN A 21 -8.03 36.87 -39.71
CA GLN A 21 -7.24 35.89 -39.00
C GLN A 21 -6.84 36.52 -37.67
N GLN A 22 -7.74 36.37 -36.70
CA GLN A 22 -7.50 36.78 -35.34
C GLN A 22 -6.50 35.75 -34.78
N ASP A 23 -5.24 36.16 -34.71
CA ASP A 23 -4.21 35.42 -33.97
C ASP A 23 -4.74 35.15 -32.56
N THR A 24 -5.29 33.95 -32.39
CA THR A 24 -5.58 33.44 -31.07
C THR A 24 -4.23 33.17 -30.40
N ILE A 25 -3.79 34.16 -29.63
CA ILE A 25 -2.76 33.94 -28.61
C ILE A 25 -3.18 32.70 -27.84
N PRO A 26 -2.36 31.65 -27.80
CA PRO A 26 -2.69 30.53 -26.94
C PRO A 26 -2.77 31.10 -25.52
N HIS A 27 -3.96 31.17 -24.98
CA HIS A 27 -4.14 31.35 -23.54
C HIS A 27 -3.38 30.18 -22.94
N ASN A 28 -2.15 30.47 -22.48
CA ASN A 28 -1.49 29.62 -21.53
C ASN A 28 -2.52 29.36 -20.44
N THR A 29 -3.07 28.18 -20.43
CA THR A 29 -3.74 27.63 -19.27
C THR A 29 -2.67 27.66 -18.17
N VAL A 30 -2.64 28.78 -17.45
CA VAL A 30 -2.06 28.82 -16.11
C VAL A 30 -2.70 27.64 -15.41
N GLY A 31 -1.87 26.60 -15.18
CA GLY A 31 -2.35 25.33 -14.67
C GLY A 31 -3.34 25.60 -13.54
N SER A 32 -4.53 25.09 -13.70
CA SER A 32 -5.54 25.09 -12.65
C SER A 32 -4.83 24.60 -11.41
N VAL A 33 -4.53 25.50 -10.48
CA VAL A 33 -4.09 25.14 -9.14
C VAL A 33 -5.26 24.32 -8.62
N ALA A 34 -5.07 22.99 -8.58
CA ALA A 34 -6.10 22.07 -8.13
C ALA A 34 -6.60 22.60 -6.80
N ASN A 35 -7.86 23.05 -6.76
CA ASN A 35 -8.49 23.51 -5.54
C ASN A 35 -8.62 22.28 -4.62
N VAL A 36 -7.58 22.06 -3.79
CA VAL A 36 -7.54 20.95 -2.84
C VAL A 36 -8.67 21.19 -1.83
N SER A 37 -9.61 20.28 -1.77
CA SER A 37 -10.76 20.40 -0.87
C SER A 37 -10.32 20.20 0.60
N ALA A 38 -11.07 20.79 1.54
CA ALA A 38 -10.76 20.68 2.97
C ALA A 38 -10.61 19.22 3.46
N PRO A 39 -11.45 18.24 3.05
CA PRO A 39 -11.26 16.84 3.43
C PRO A 39 -9.97 16.24 2.89
N GLU A 40 -9.52 16.61 1.69
CA GLU A 40 -8.24 16.14 1.15
C GLU A 40 -7.05 16.65 1.98
N ILE A 41 -7.08 17.90 2.40
CA ILE A 41 -6.04 18.49 3.28
C ILE A 41 -6.00 17.73 4.60
N ILE A 42 -7.14 17.46 5.22
CA ILE A 42 -7.22 16.71 6.50
C ILE A 42 -6.66 15.30 6.31
N TRP A 43 -7.00 14.62 5.21
CA TRP A 43 -6.52 13.28 4.92
C TRP A 43 -4.99 13.27 4.73
N ILE A 44 -4.43 14.17 3.91
CA ILE A 44 -2.98 14.28 3.70
C ILE A 44 -2.26 14.59 5.01
N LEU A 45 -2.78 15.53 5.80
CA LEU A 45 -2.18 15.88 7.09
C LEU A 45 -2.13 14.68 8.03
N GLY A 46 -3.22 13.90 8.12
CA GLY A 46 -3.27 12.67 8.90
C GLY A 46 -2.28 11.60 8.42
N CYS A 47 -2.15 11.42 7.09
CA CYS A 47 -1.13 10.52 6.51
C CYS A 47 0.29 10.94 6.91
N VAL A 48 0.61 12.24 6.78
CA VAL A 48 1.94 12.78 7.12
C VAL A 48 2.23 12.63 8.61
N LEU A 49 1.28 12.95 9.48
CA LEU A 49 1.44 12.80 10.93
C LEU A 49 1.64 11.33 11.33
N CYS A 50 0.85 10.42 10.76
CA CYS A 50 0.97 9.00 11.01
C CYS A 50 2.34 8.46 10.53
N ALA A 51 2.75 8.81 9.31
CA ALA A 51 4.04 8.43 8.75
C ALA A 51 5.21 8.99 9.60
N PHE A 52 5.11 10.24 10.03
CA PHE A 52 6.11 10.86 10.91
C PHE A 52 6.21 10.12 12.25
N PHE A 53 5.09 9.75 12.85
CA PHE A 53 5.06 8.99 14.10
C PHE A 53 5.80 7.65 13.96
N PHE A 54 5.48 6.85 12.94
CA PHE A 54 6.15 5.57 12.72
C PHE A 54 7.62 5.74 12.33
N ALA A 55 7.96 6.75 11.53
CA ALA A 55 9.34 7.05 11.18
C ALA A 55 10.17 7.45 12.40
N ALA A 56 9.64 8.29 13.27
CA ALA A 56 10.30 8.72 14.51
C ALA A 56 10.49 7.53 15.48
N ALA A 57 9.47 6.68 15.64
CA ALA A 57 9.56 5.47 16.45
C ALA A 57 10.61 4.50 15.90
N TYR A 58 10.62 4.27 14.58
CA TYR A 58 11.63 3.44 13.92
C TYR A 58 13.04 4.03 14.08
N TRP A 59 13.20 5.34 13.88
CA TRP A 59 14.49 6.02 14.02
C TRP A 59 15.05 5.90 15.44
N LYS A 60 14.19 6.04 16.46
CA LYS A 60 14.59 5.85 17.86
C LYS A 60 15.11 4.43 18.08
N SER A 61 14.33 3.43 17.70
CA SER A 61 14.73 2.01 17.83
C SER A 61 15.98 1.69 17.03
N TYR A 62 16.12 2.23 15.83
CA TYR A 62 17.30 2.03 14.99
C TYR A 62 18.58 2.57 15.63
N LYS A 63 18.53 3.73 16.29
CA LYS A 63 19.67 4.26 17.06
C LYS A 63 20.07 3.33 18.21
N GLU A 64 19.09 2.77 18.92
CA GLU A 64 19.35 1.81 19.99
C GLU A 64 20.00 0.53 19.44
N PHE A 65 19.58 0.04 18.27
CA PHE A 65 20.16 -1.14 17.63
C PHE A 65 21.61 -0.91 17.15
N GLN A 66 21.94 0.30 16.71
CA GLN A 66 23.31 0.65 16.31
C GLN A 66 24.32 0.61 17.46
N MET A 67 23.88 0.80 18.71
CA MET A 67 24.74 0.71 19.90
C MET A 67 25.05 -0.74 20.31
N SER A 68 24.70 -1.72 19.49
CA SER A 68 24.95 -3.14 19.73
C SER A 68 26.39 -3.54 19.41
N LEU A 69 26.87 -4.54 20.09
CA LEU A 69 28.23 -5.10 19.93
C LEU A 69 28.19 -6.35 19.04
N PRO A 70 29.17 -6.57 18.17
CA PRO A 70 29.29 -7.81 17.41
C PRO A 70 29.57 -8.97 18.36
N VAL A 71 28.92 -10.11 18.12
CA VAL A 71 29.15 -11.36 18.85
C VAL A 71 30.10 -12.22 18.02
N ARG A 72 31.15 -12.71 18.66
CA ARG A 72 32.01 -13.76 18.13
C ARG A 72 31.79 -15.02 18.97
N ASN A 73 31.12 -15.99 18.40
CA ASN A 73 30.86 -17.28 19.01
C ASN A 73 30.96 -18.36 17.94
N ASP A 74 31.90 -19.29 18.13
CA ASP A 74 32.18 -20.36 17.17
C ASP A 74 30.94 -21.24 16.86
N GLY A 75 30.04 -21.42 17.84
CA GLY A 75 28.79 -22.14 17.66
C GLY A 75 27.84 -21.42 16.70
N ILE A 76 27.73 -20.07 16.80
CA ILE A 76 26.89 -19.27 15.90
C ILE A 76 27.48 -19.26 14.49
N GLU A 77 28.80 -19.10 14.36
CA GLU A 77 29.48 -19.09 13.07
C GLU A 77 29.27 -20.39 12.34
N LYS A 78 29.49 -21.54 13.01
CA LYS A 78 29.22 -22.90 12.48
C LYS A 78 27.74 -23.06 12.10
N TRP A 79 26.82 -22.60 12.96
CA TRP A 79 25.40 -22.69 12.68
C TRP A 79 25.02 -21.90 11.42
N LEU A 80 25.52 -20.67 11.24
CA LEU A 80 25.31 -19.86 10.05
C LEU A 80 25.89 -20.51 8.79
N GLU A 81 27.03 -21.16 8.87
CA GLU A 81 27.64 -21.92 7.76
C GLU A 81 26.75 -23.07 7.31
N THR A 82 26.09 -23.77 8.26
CA THR A 82 25.16 -24.84 7.95
C THR A 82 23.82 -24.38 7.41
N HIS A 83 23.50 -23.06 7.58
CA HIS A 83 22.25 -22.46 7.12
C HIS A 83 22.50 -21.31 6.13
N PRO A 84 23.07 -21.59 4.96
CA PRO A 84 23.47 -20.55 4.03
C PRO A 84 22.28 -19.70 3.57
N THR A 85 22.53 -18.41 3.44
CA THR A 85 21.55 -17.44 2.92
C THR A 85 22.18 -16.63 1.79
N ARG A 86 21.35 -16.06 0.92
CA ARG A 86 21.83 -15.19 -0.18
C ARG A 86 22.43 -13.88 0.33
N ARG A 87 22.16 -13.53 1.58
CA ARG A 87 22.60 -12.27 2.22
C ARG A 87 23.51 -12.60 3.39
N THR A 88 24.56 -11.81 3.57
CA THR A 88 25.43 -11.95 4.74
C THR A 88 24.69 -11.49 5.99
N ILE A 89 24.56 -12.40 6.96
CA ILE A 89 23.89 -12.15 8.24
C ILE A 89 24.96 -11.83 9.28
N THR A 90 24.74 -10.79 10.07
CA THR A 90 25.58 -10.43 11.20
C THR A 90 24.78 -10.65 12.50
N VAL A 91 25.41 -11.31 13.49
CA VAL A 91 24.82 -11.45 14.83
C VAL A 91 25.44 -10.42 15.77
N ARG A 92 24.61 -9.69 16.48
CA ARG A 92 25.02 -8.65 17.44
C ARG A 92 24.28 -8.85 18.77
N GLN A 93 24.79 -8.23 19.81
CA GLN A 93 24.23 -8.28 21.15
C GLN A 93 24.02 -6.89 21.70
N SER A 94 22.90 -6.68 22.41
CA SER A 94 22.58 -5.41 23.06
C SER A 94 21.94 -5.61 24.42
N SER A 95 22.24 -4.70 25.36
CA SER A 95 21.54 -4.63 26.63
C SER A 95 20.24 -3.80 26.55
N LEU A 96 20.01 -3.14 25.42
CA LEU A 96 18.84 -2.27 25.19
C LEU A 96 17.64 -3.04 24.66
N VAL A 97 17.83 -4.29 24.23
CA VAL A 97 16.75 -5.14 23.75
C VAL A 97 16.48 -6.23 24.75
N SER A 98 15.19 -6.53 24.98
CA SER A 98 14.73 -7.57 25.92
C SER A 98 14.39 -8.89 25.25
N SER A 99 14.26 -8.90 23.92
CA SER A 99 13.98 -10.10 23.12
C SER A 99 14.81 -10.08 21.85
N PRO A 100 15.14 -11.25 21.27
CA PRO A 100 15.74 -11.34 19.96
C PRO A 100 14.90 -10.61 18.92
N LEU A 101 15.56 -10.05 17.93
CA LEU A 101 14.91 -9.40 16.80
C LEU A 101 15.84 -9.31 15.60
N THR A 102 15.25 -9.17 14.44
CA THR A 102 15.98 -8.97 13.18
C THR A 102 15.66 -7.60 12.58
N TYR A 103 16.69 -6.91 12.10
CA TYR A 103 16.55 -5.66 11.36
C TYR A 103 17.49 -5.62 10.14
N GLY A 104 17.21 -4.70 9.20
CA GLY A 104 17.97 -4.55 7.96
C GLY A 104 17.49 -5.47 6.84
N VAL A 105 17.19 -4.88 5.67
CA VAL A 105 16.71 -5.60 4.49
C VAL A 105 17.86 -6.16 3.66
N ILE A 106 18.86 -5.33 3.39
CA ILE A 106 20.01 -5.69 2.51
C ILE A 106 21.06 -6.45 3.31
N HIS A 107 21.44 -5.93 4.46
CA HIS A 107 22.38 -6.53 5.39
C HIS A 107 21.63 -6.88 6.69
N PRO A 108 20.98 -8.04 6.76
CA PRO A 108 20.22 -8.43 7.93
C PRO A 108 21.10 -8.64 9.14
N VAL A 109 20.67 -8.10 10.26
CA VAL A 109 21.34 -8.25 11.55
C VAL A 109 20.38 -8.92 12.52
N ILE A 110 20.82 -10.00 13.12
CA ILE A 110 20.12 -10.65 14.24
C ILE A 110 20.68 -10.02 15.52
N LEU A 111 19.81 -9.40 16.29
CA LEU A 111 20.14 -8.74 17.54
C LEU A 111 19.63 -9.57 18.71
N LEU A 112 20.54 -10.04 19.55
CA LEU A 112 20.25 -10.86 20.72
C LEU A 112 20.36 -10.02 22.01
N PRO A 113 19.51 -10.26 23.01
CA PRO A 113 19.64 -9.64 24.31
C PRO A 113 20.94 -10.09 25.02
N LYS A 114 21.47 -9.23 25.87
CA LYS A 114 22.65 -9.56 26.69
C LYS A 114 22.38 -10.70 27.68
N THR A 115 21.14 -10.94 28.02
CA THR A 115 20.66 -12.02 28.91
C THR A 115 20.59 -13.39 28.23
N THR A 116 20.94 -13.48 26.94
CA THR A 116 20.94 -14.74 26.20
C THR A 116 21.92 -15.73 26.85
N ASP A 117 21.44 -16.92 27.18
CA ASP A 117 22.28 -18.01 27.70
C ASP A 117 23.04 -18.67 26.54
N TRP A 118 24.33 -18.39 26.46
CA TRP A 118 25.22 -18.91 25.41
C TRP A 118 25.57 -20.40 25.58
N ASN A 119 25.32 -20.96 26.77
CA ASN A 119 25.65 -22.36 27.06
C ASN A 119 24.53 -23.31 26.64
N ASN A 120 23.35 -22.79 26.40
CA ASN A 120 22.20 -23.56 25.96
C ASN A 120 22.10 -23.55 24.42
N GLU A 121 22.85 -24.44 23.77
CA GLU A 121 22.89 -24.50 22.30
C GLU A 121 21.52 -24.75 21.68
N ASP A 122 20.69 -25.62 22.28
CA ASP A 122 19.35 -25.93 21.77
C ASP A 122 18.47 -24.67 21.74
N THR A 123 18.46 -23.91 22.84
CA THR A 123 17.73 -22.65 22.92
C THR A 123 18.23 -21.65 21.87
N LEU A 124 19.54 -21.53 21.73
CA LEU A 124 20.16 -20.62 20.77
C LEU A 124 19.80 -21.01 19.32
N HIS A 125 19.81 -22.30 19.00
CA HIS A 125 19.44 -22.78 17.68
C HIS A 125 17.98 -22.48 17.32
N TYR A 126 17.04 -22.64 18.26
CA TYR A 126 15.64 -22.29 18.02
C TYR A 126 15.45 -20.81 17.78
N VAL A 127 16.14 -19.95 18.56
CA VAL A 127 16.10 -18.51 18.41
C VAL A 127 16.66 -18.08 17.06
N LEU A 128 17.85 -18.57 16.72
CA LEU A 128 18.50 -18.24 15.45
C LEU A 128 17.66 -18.73 14.25
N ALA A 129 17.05 -19.90 14.35
CA ALA A 129 16.18 -20.43 13.30
C ALA A 129 14.93 -19.56 13.13
N HIS A 130 14.31 -19.10 14.22
CA HIS A 130 13.17 -18.20 14.18
C HIS A 130 13.53 -16.89 13.45
N GLU A 131 14.60 -16.23 13.87
CA GLU A 131 15.08 -15.00 13.24
C GLU A 131 15.48 -15.22 11.77
N LEU A 132 16.07 -16.36 11.46
CA LEU A 132 16.43 -16.73 10.09
C LEU A 132 15.22 -16.89 9.17
N VAL A 133 14.11 -17.40 9.69
CA VAL A 133 12.85 -17.51 8.94
C VAL A 133 12.36 -16.11 8.57
N HIS A 134 12.34 -15.14 9.50
CA HIS A 134 11.99 -13.75 9.21
C HIS A 134 12.88 -13.13 8.11
N ILE A 135 14.20 -13.41 8.17
CA ILE A 135 15.15 -12.94 7.15
C ILE A 135 14.84 -13.54 5.78
N LYS A 136 14.63 -14.87 5.71
CA LYS A 136 14.39 -15.58 4.44
C LYS A 136 13.06 -15.17 3.79
N ARG A 137 12.05 -14.90 4.58
CA ARG A 137 10.70 -14.49 4.12
C ARG A 137 10.58 -13.02 3.83
N PHE A 138 11.57 -12.20 4.19
CA PHE A 138 11.51 -10.74 4.08
C PHE A 138 10.35 -10.13 4.90
N ASP A 139 10.07 -10.66 6.07
CA ASP A 139 8.94 -10.21 6.90
C ASP A 139 9.01 -8.72 7.26
N ILE A 140 10.21 -8.13 7.29
CA ILE A 140 10.39 -6.68 7.48
C ILE A 140 9.73 -5.87 6.34
N ILE A 141 9.76 -6.37 5.10
CA ILE A 141 9.11 -5.71 3.96
C ILE A 141 7.58 -5.78 4.14
N ALA A 142 7.06 -6.96 4.53
CA ALA A 142 5.64 -7.11 4.82
C ALA A 142 5.18 -6.14 5.93
N LYS A 143 5.96 -6.03 7.03
CA LYS A 143 5.69 -5.08 8.12
C LYS A 143 5.71 -3.62 7.65
N VAL A 144 6.64 -3.24 6.76
CA VAL A 144 6.67 -1.88 6.16
C VAL A 144 5.43 -1.62 5.31
N VAL A 145 5.03 -2.58 4.46
CA VAL A 145 3.81 -2.45 3.64
C VAL A 145 2.56 -2.28 4.51
N LEU A 146 2.46 -3.02 5.62
CA LEU A 146 1.37 -2.88 6.59
C LEU A 146 1.34 -1.49 7.22
N VAL A 147 2.51 -0.93 7.58
CA VAL A 147 2.62 0.44 8.13
C VAL A 147 2.20 1.47 7.09
N VAL A 148 2.62 1.32 5.83
CA VAL A 148 2.22 2.23 4.73
C VAL A 148 0.72 2.18 4.52
N ALA A 149 0.10 0.99 4.47
CA ALA A 149 -1.35 0.84 4.34
C ALA A 149 -2.09 1.51 5.52
N LEU A 150 -1.56 1.36 6.75
CA LEU A 150 -2.10 1.99 7.93
C LEU A 150 -1.98 3.52 7.88
N CYS A 151 -0.87 4.06 7.42
CA CYS A 151 -0.70 5.51 7.26
C CYS A 151 -1.68 6.10 6.24
N ILE A 152 -1.91 5.42 5.11
CA ILE A 152 -2.85 5.87 4.08
C ILE A 152 -4.30 5.83 4.60
N HIS A 153 -4.65 4.81 5.38
CA HIS A 153 -6.00 4.60 5.90
C HIS A 153 -6.08 4.84 7.41
N TRP A 154 -5.32 5.81 7.93
CA TRP A 154 -5.16 6.11 9.36
C TRP A 154 -6.48 6.30 10.11
N PHE A 155 -7.51 6.79 9.43
CA PHE A 155 -8.86 7.06 9.96
C PHE A 155 -9.74 5.81 10.05
N ASN A 156 -9.36 4.68 9.40
CA ASN A 156 -10.16 3.47 9.36
C ASN A 156 -9.75 2.50 10.47
N PRO A 157 -10.60 2.24 11.48
CA PRO A 157 -10.26 1.34 12.60
C PRO A 157 -10.03 -0.11 12.16
N LEU A 158 -10.64 -0.56 11.05
CA LEU A 158 -10.44 -1.92 10.54
C LEU A 158 -9.01 -2.15 10.05
N VAL A 159 -8.34 -1.11 9.54
CA VAL A 159 -6.95 -1.22 9.09
C VAL A 159 -6.00 -1.36 10.30
N TRP A 160 -6.32 -0.75 11.44
CA TRP A 160 -5.58 -0.95 12.69
C TRP A 160 -5.73 -2.40 13.19
N VAL A 161 -6.94 -2.94 13.15
CA VAL A 161 -7.19 -4.36 13.49
C VAL A 161 -6.43 -5.27 12.53
N MET A 162 -6.50 -5.02 11.22
CA MET A 162 -5.76 -5.77 10.20
C MET A 162 -4.24 -5.74 10.48
N TYR A 163 -3.69 -4.57 10.82
CA TYR A 163 -2.27 -4.42 11.14
C TYR A 163 -1.86 -5.32 12.32
N VAL A 164 -2.66 -5.35 13.38
CA VAL A 164 -2.40 -6.20 14.56
C VAL A 164 -2.48 -7.69 14.20
N LEU A 165 -3.54 -8.09 13.50
CA LEU A 165 -3.76 -9.48 13.11
C LEU A 165 -2.69 -9.97 12.12
N ALA A 166 -2.31 -9.15 11.14
CA ALA A 166 -1.28 -9.52 10.17
C ALA A 166 0.11 -9.69 10.84
N ASN A 167 0.49 -8.82 11.77
CA ASN A 167 1.73 -9.01 12.53
C ASN A 167 1.70 -10.30 13.34
N ARG A 168 0.57 -10.61 13.98
CA ARG A 168 0.37 -11.86 14.69
C ARG A 168 0.50 -13.09 13.77
N ASP A 169 -0.12 -13.06 12.60
CA ASP A 169 -0.07 -14.15 11.64
C ASP A 169 1.35 -14.37 11.08
N ILE A 170 2.15 -13.32 10.94
CA ILE A 170 3.57 -13.39 10.59
C ILE A 170 4.32 -14.22 11.65
N GLU A 171 4.11 -13.93 12.95
CA GLU A 171 4.75 -14.66 14.05
C GLU A 171 4.30 -16.14 14.09
N LEU A 172 3.00 -16.41 14.02
CA LEU A 172 2.45 -17.77 14.03
C LEU A 172 2.97 -18.61 12.86
N SER A 173 3.06 -18.04 11.68
CA SER A 173 3.60 -18.68 10.48
C SER A 173 5.11 -18.90 10.58
N CYS A 174 5.84 -18.02 11.28
CA CYS A 174 7.24 -18.21 11.58
C CYS A 174 7.45 -19.43 12.50
N ASP A 175 6.70 -19.48 13.60
CA ASP A 175 6.74 -20.58 14.57
C ASP A 175 6.44 -21.94 13.90
N GLU A 176 5.42 -21.99 13.06
CA GLU A 176 5.09 -23.22 12.31
C GLU A 176 6.23 -23.66 11.39
N THR A 177 6.91 -22.69 10.76
CA THR A 177 8.04 -22.97 9.88
C THR A 177 9.22 -23.52 10.66
N VAL A 178 9.52 -23.00 11.84
CA VAL A 178 10.57 -23.51 12.73
C VAL A 178 10.26 -24.93 13.16
N ILE A 179 9.03 -25.20 13.62
CA ILE A 179 8.63 -26.56 14.03
C ILE A 179 8.73 -27.53 12.86
N ARG A 180 8.37 -27.13 11.66
CA ARG A 180 8.49 -27.98 10.47
C ARG A 180 9.95 -28.31 10.14
N GLN A 181 10.89 -27.41 10.42
CA GLN A 181 12.32 -27.64 10.19
C GLN A 181 12.93 -28.58 11.22
N PHE A 182 12.57 -28.43 12.50
CA PHE A 182 13.12 -29.26 13.59
C PHE A 182 12.34 -30.56 13.84
N GLY A 183 11.11 -30.62 13.34
CA GLY A 183 10.21 -31.77 13.51
C GLY A 183 9.19 -31.59 14.63
N GLU A 184 8.06 -32.27 14.49
CA GLU A 184 6.90 -32.18 15.38
C GLU A 184 7.22 -32.49 16.86
N HIS A 185 8.23 -33.34 17.11
CA HIS A 185 8.64 -33.71 18.45
C HIS A 185 9.27 -32.56 19.25
N THR A 186 9.71 -31.49 18.59
CA THR A 186 10.36 -30.35 19.24
C THR A 186 9.38 -29.30 19.73
N ARG A 187 8.07 -29.42 19.49
CA ARG A 187 7.04 -28.47 19.85
C ARG A 187 7.11 -28.00 21.30
N ALA A 188 7.20 -28.99 22.25
CA ALA A 188 7.26 -28.65 23.67
C ALA A 188 8.56 -27.95 24.06
N ALA A 189 9.70 -28.36 23.49
CA ALA A 189 10.99 -27.72 23.74
C ALA A 189 10.98 -26.27 23.19
N TYR A 190 10.50 -26.07 21.97
CA TYR A 190 10.38 -24.74 21.36
C TYR A 190 9.42 -23.82 22.14
N ALA A 191 8.25 -24.34 22.53
CA ALA A 191 7.30 -23.57 23.36
C ALA A 191 7.93 -23.11 24.68
N LYS A 192 8.74 -23.97 25.32
CA LYS A 192 9.47 -23.61 26.54
C LYS A 192 10.48 -22.49 26.30
N VAL A 193 11.16 -22.48 25.16
CA VAL A 193 12.08 -21.40 24.78
C VAL A 193 11.32 -20.08 24.63
N LEU A 194 10.17 -20.08 23.97
CA LEU A 194 9.35 -18.87 23.83
C LEU A 194 8.86 -18.31 25.18
N ILE A 195 8.48 -19.19 26.11
CA ILE A 195 8.09 -18.79 27.47
C ILE A 195 9.28 -18.16 28.19
N SER A 196 10.45 -18.77 28.18
CA SER A 196 11.63 -18.24 28.86
C SER A 196 12.07 -16.87 28.32
N MET A 197 11.90 -16.64 27.02
CA MET A 197 12.18 -15.34 26.40
C MET A 197 11.21 -14.26 26.85
N GLU A 198 9.93 -14.58 27.01
CA GLU A 198 8.94 -13.62 27.48
C GLU A 198 9.08 -13.32 28.99
N GLU A 199 9.42 -14.31 29.80
CA GLU A 199 9.74 -14.09 31.22
C GLU A 199 10.88 -13.09 31.39
N THR A 200 11.89 -13.16 30.53
CA THR A 200 13.02 -12.21 30.52
C THR A 200 12.58 -10.81 30.07
N ARG A 201 11.56 -10.71 29.21
CA ARG A 201 11.00 -9.46 28.73
C ARG A 201 10.08 -8.76 29.72
N SER A 202 9.37 -9.51 30.56
CA SER A 202 8.34 -9.03 31.47
C SER A 202 8.89 -8.43 32.77
N GLY A 203 10.00 -7.67 32.72
CA GLY A 203 10.38 -6.77 33.82
C GLY A 203 9.23 -5.78 34.13
N PHE A 204 8.53 -6.03 35.22
CA PHE A 204 7.54 -5.21 35.92
C PHE A 204 7.04 -3.94 35.22
N THR A 205 6.11 -4.06 34.27
CA THR A 205 5.23 -2.95 33.88
C THR A 205 3.77 -3.43 33.93
N PRO A 206 3.03 -3.08 34.98
CA PRO A 206 1.68 -3.61 35.27
C PRO A 206 0.63 -3.28 34.20
N LEU A 207 0.86 -2.27 33.35
CA LEU A 207 -0.11 -1.78 32.35
C LEU A 207 0.06 -2.37 30.95
N CYS A 208 1.20 -3.02 30.63
CA CYS A 208 1.47 -3.59 29.30
C CYS A 208 1.41 -5.12 29.26
N ASN A 209 1.30 -5.79 30.40
CA ASN A 209 1.46 -7.24 30.50
C ASN A 209 0.35 -8.07 29.84
N ASN A 210 -0.88 -7.55 29.76
CA ASN A 210 -1.99 -8.37 29.28
C ASN A 210 -1.95 -8.63 27.76
N PHE A 211 -1.51 -7.66 26.96
CA PHE A 211 -1.42 -7.84 25.52
C PHE A 211 -0.26 -8.74 25.09
N SER A 212 0.89 -8.60 25.72
CA SER A 212 2.06 -9.45 25.46
C SER A 212 1.82 -10.90 25.91
N ARG A 213 1.23 -11.08 27.10
CA ARG A 213 0.88 -12.39 27.62
C ARG A 213 -0.11 -13.14 26.72
N ASN A 214 -1.16 -12.47 26.28
CA ASN A 214 -2.15 -13.05 25.37
C ASN A 214 -1.51 -13.48 24.02
N ALA A 215 -0.56 -12.70 23.49
CA ALA A 215 0.15 -13.01 22.27
C ALA A 215 1.00 -14.29 22.40
N ILE A 216 1.69 -14.46 23.54
CA ILE A 216 2.48 -15.69 23.80
C ILE A 216 1.59 -16.90 24.05
N GLU A 217 0.53 -16.78 24.84
CA GLU A 217 -0.43 -17.87 25.08
C GLU A 217 -1.02 -18.38 23.75
N GLU A 218 -1.27 -17.46 22.84
CA GLU A 218 -1.77 -17.80 21.52
C GLU A 218 -0.73 -18.51 20.64
N ARG A 219 0.52 -18.02 20.63
CA ARG A 219 1.63 -18.68 19.93
C ARG A 219 1.81 -20.10 20.47
N ILE A 220 1.85 -20.28 21.79
CA ILE A 220 1.99 -21.61 22.44
C ILE A 220 0.82 -22.52 22.07
N THR A 221 -0.42 -21.99 22.12
CA THR A 221 -1.62 -22.75 21.74
C THR A 221 -1.56 -23.18 20.29
N ALA A 222 -1.13 -22.29 19.39
CA ALA A 222 -0.99 -22.58 17.97
C ALA A 222 0.11 -23.64 17.71
N ILE A 223 1.25 -23.53 18.43
CA ILE A 223 2.35 -24.49 18.37
C ILE A 223 1.91 -25.88 18.82
N MET A 224 1.17 -25.98 19.91
CA MET A 224 0.71 -27.25 20.46
C MET A 224 -0.44 -27.87 19.67
N LYS A 225 -1.21 -27.06 18.92
CA LYS A 225 -2.32 -27.52 18.11
C LYS A 225 -1.87 -27.78 16.68
N THR A 226 -1.97 -29.03 16.24
CA THR A 226 -1.77 -29.38 14.81
C THR A 226 -2.86 -28.72 13.97
N ARG A 227 -2.53 -27.64 13.26
CA ARG A 227 -3.44 -27.05 12.27
C ARG A 227 -3.28 -27.78 10.94
N LYS A 228 -4.28 -28.54 10.56
CA LYS A 228 -4.43 -28.98 9.17
C LYS A 228 -5.08 -27.81 8.41
N THR A 229 -4.34 -27.17 7.52
CA THR A 229 -4.91 -26.18 6.60
C THR A 229 -5.95 -26.89 5.75
N THR A 230 -7.21 -26.60 5.96
CA THR A 230 -8.28 -27.23 5.20
C THR A 230 -8.31 -26.57 3.81
N VAL A 231 -8.28 -27.38 2.75
CA VAL A 231 -8.39 -26.89 1.35
C VAL A 231 -9.60 -25.98 1.17
N VAL A 232 -10.65 -26.21 1.96
CA VAL A 232 -11.87 -25.40 2.00
C VAL A 232 -11.58 -23.93 2.43
N SER A 233 -10.72 -23.71 3.44
CA SER A 233 -10.38 -22.33 3.86
C SER A 233 -9.57 -21.58 2.82
N LEU A 234 -8.70 -22.26 2.11
CA LEU A 234 -7.92 -21.70 1.01
C LEU A 234 -8.83 -21.33 -0.19
N ALA A 235 -9.76 -22.24 -0.53
CA ALA A 235 -10.72 -22.00 -1.59
C ALA A 235 -11.65 -20.80 -1.27
N LEU A 236 -12.10 -20.70 -0.01
CA LEU A 236 -12.94 -19.59 0.43
C LEU A 236 -12.19 -18.26 0.36
N ALA A 237 -10.92 -18.23 0.80
CA ALA A 237 -10.07 -17.06 0.71
C ALA A 237 -9.86 -16.63 -0.75
N ALA A 238 -9.60 -17.58 -1.65
CA ALA A 238 -9.44 -17.32 -3.09
C ALA A 238 -10.74 -16.78 -3.70
N LEU A 239 -11.91 -17.28 -3.32
CA LEU A 239 -13.21 -16.78 -3.75
C LEU A 239 -13.47 -15.33 -3.29
N ILE A 240 -13.11 -15.00 -2.04
CA ILE A 240 -13.26 -13.63 -1.52
C ILE A 240 -12.36 -12.67 -2.30
N VAL A 241 -11.10 -13.04 -2.54
CA VAL A 241 -10.15 -12.23 -3.31
C VAL A 241 -10.64 -12.04 -4.75
N ALA A 242 -11.06 -13.11 -5.41
CA ALA A 242 -11.60 -13.04 -6.77
C ALA A 242 -12.88 -12.19 -6.85
N GLY A 243 -13.78 -12.32 -5.87
CA GLY A 243 -15.01 -11.54 -5.77
C GLY A 243 -14.73 -10.05 -5.58
N THR A 244 -13.83 -9.69 -4.69
CA THR A 244 -13.46 -8.28 -4.46
C THR A 244 -12.77 -7.67 -5.68
N THR A 245 -11.83 -8.37 -6.30
CA THR A 245 -11.13 -7.88 -7.51
C THR A 245 -12.09 -7.72 -8.68
N SER A 246 -13.08 -8.61 -8.86
CA SER A 246 -14.08 -8.49 -9.93
C SER A 246 -14.98 -7.25 -9.74
N VAL A 247 -15.40 -6.95 -8.51
CA VAL A 247 -16.21 -5.75 -8.21
C VAL A 247 -15.43 -4.47 -8.55
N PHE A 248 -14.16 -4.37 -8.15
CA PHE A 248 -13.34 -3.20 -8.47
C PHE A 248 -13.02 -3.09 -9.96
N ALA A 249 -12.76 -4.21 -10.65
CA ALA A 249 -12.51 -4.22 -12.09
C ALA A 249 -13.75 -3.78 -12.90
N THR A 250 -14.95 -4.23 -12.51
CA THR A 250 -16.19 -3.82 -13.19
C THR A 250 -16.52 -2.35 -12.96
N SER A 251 -16.21 -1.78 -11.78
CA SER A 251 -16.38 -0.35 -11.51
C SER A 251 -15.47 0.50 -12.41
N ALA A 252 -14.20 0.13 -12.55
CA ALA A 252 -13.24 0.82 -13.40
C ALA A 252 -13.62 0.76 -14.90
N LEU A 253 -14.18 -0.37 -15.34
CA LEU A 253 -14.66 -0.52 -16.73
C LEU A 253 -15.96 0.25 -17.00
N ALA A 254 -16.81 0.43 -15.99
CA ALA A 254 -18.03 1.23 -16.10
C ALA A 254 -17.70 2.73 -16.26
N GLU A 255 -16.71 3.23 -15.54
CA GLU A 255 -16.24 4.62 -15.62
C GLU A 255 -15.55 4.90 -16.97
N SER A 256 -14.77 3.95 -17.49
CA SER A 256 -14.16 4.05 -18.82
C SER A 256 -15.18 4.04 -19.97
N LYS A 257 -16.37 3.46 -19.78
CA LYS A 257 -17.44 3.45 -20.78
C LYS A 257 -18.34 4.68 -20.71
N GLY A 258 -18.32 5.42 -19.61
CA GLY A 258 -19.11 6.65 -19.41
C GLY A 258 -18.45 7.90 -19.96
N SER A 259 -17.14 7.89 -20.21
CA SER A 259 -16.42 8.99 -20.88
C SER A 259 -16.34 8.71 -22.38
N LYS A 260 -17.47 8.66 -23.06
CA LYS A 260 -17.51 9.03 -24.47
C LYS A 260 -17.40 10.55 -24.48
N ASP A 261 -16.25 11.07 -24.84
CA ASP A 261 -16.05 12.45 -25.18
C ASP A 261 -17.03 12.85 -26.30
N THR A 262 -18.22 13.24 -25.91
CA THR A 262 -19.02 14.13 -26.76
C THR A 262 -18.31 15.45 -26.69
N ASN A 263 -17.40 15.71 -27.64
CA ASN A 263 -16.81 17.01 -27.83
C ASN A 263 -17.94 17.95 -28.21
N TYR A 264 -18.51 18.65 -27.25
CA TYR A 264 -19.44 19.74 -27.49
C TYR A 264 -18.72 21.05 -27.18
N TYR A 265 -18.95 22.03 -28.04
CA TYR A 265 -18.41 23.38 -27.89
C TYR A 265 -19.59 24.33 -27.82
N GLU A 266 -19.61 25.20 -26.83
CA GLU A 266 -20.59 26.26 -26.67
C GLU A 266 -19.95 27.59 -27.04
N THR A 267 -20.63 28.36 -27.87
CA THR A 267 -20.19 29.70 -28.27
C THR A 267 -21.37 30.67 -28.14
N GLU A 268 -21.23 31.72 -27.36
CA GLU A 268 -22.21 32.76 -27.29
C GLU A 268 -22.18 33.59 -28.59
N THR A 269 -23.35 33.72 -29.23
CA THR A 269 -23.56 34.55 -30.42
C THR A 269 -24.59 35.66 -30.12
N SER A 270 -24.69 36.61 -30.99
CA SER A 270 -25.71 37.69 -30.87
C SER A 270 -27.17 37.18 -30.92
N GLU A 271 -27.38 35.94 -31.34
CA GLU A 271 -28.69 35.29 -31.49
C GLU A 271 -28.98 34.21 -30.43
N GLY A 272 -28.02 33.94 -29.55
CA GLY A 272 -28.14 32.91 -28.50
C GLY A 272 -26.88 32.10 -28.34
N ILE A 273 -26.99 30.99 -27.59
CA ILE A 273 -25.90 30.02 -27.37
C ILE A 273 -25.91 28.99 -28.49
N LEU A 274 -24.84 28.93 -29.27
CA LEU A 274 -24.62 27.93 -30.28
C LEU A 274 -23.82 26.76 -29.68
N THR A 275 -24.43 25.60 -29.59
CA THR A 275 -23.77 24.37 -29.14
C THR A 275 -23.50 23.48 -30.36
N SER A 276 -22.24 23.08 -30.53
CA SER A 276 -21.86 22.09 -31.55
C SER A 276 -21.43 20.79 -30.88
N TYR A 277 -21.88 19.65 -31.39
CA TYR A 277 -21.45 18.33 -30.94
C TYR A 277 -21.32 17.36 -32.12
N THR A 278 -20.43 16.40 -31.97
CA THR A 278 -20.23 15.35 -32.96
C THR A 278 -20.96 14.09 -32.53
N ASP A 279 -21.80 13.52 -33.39
CA ASP A 279 -22.53 12.28 -33.10
C ASP A 279 -21.65 11.04 -33.18
N ASP A 280 -22.23 9.87 -32.86
CA ASP A 280 -21.54 8.58 -32.89
C ASP A 280 -21.07 8.15 -34.29
N ASN A 281 -21.55 8.78 -35.35
CA ASN A 281 -21.19 8.53 -36.76
C ASN A 281 -20.10 9.49 -37.26
N GLY A 282 -19.70 10.45 -36.42
CA GLY A 282 -18.72 11.47 -36.78
C GLY A 282 -19.32 12.69 -37.50
N GLU A 283 -20.65 12.85 -37.51
CA GLU A 283 -21.33 13.99 -38.07
C GLU A 283 -21.42 15.14 -37.05
N LEU A 284 -21.15 16.36 -37.51
CA LEU A 284 -21.15 17.57 -36.67
C LEU A 284 -22.55 18.20 -36.69
N HIS A 285 -23.15 18.31 -35.54
CA HIS A 285 -24.47 18.93 -35.33
C HIS A 285 -24.35 20.26 -34.60
N TYR A 286 -25.23 21.21 -34.94
CA TYR A 286 -25.30 22.50 -34.33
C TYR A 286 -26.69 22.73 -33.73
N ILE A 287 -26.76 23.24 -32.52
CA ILE A 287 -27.99 23.64 -31.84
C ILE A 287 -27.85 25.10 -31.42
N LEU A 288 -28.78 25.92 -31.83
CA LEU A 288 -28.89 27.33 -31.39
C LEU A 288 -30.02 27.45 -30.37
N ASP A 289 -29.70 27.91 -29.18
CA ASP A 289 -30.63 28.22 -28.11
C ASP A 289 -30.68 29.75 -27.87
N ASP A 290 -31.81 30.38 -28.21
CA ASP A 290 -32.05 31.79 -28.03
C ASP A 290 -32.76 32.15 -26.69
N GLY A 291 -32.86 31.16 -25.75
CA GLY A 291 -33.51 31.26 -24.45
C GLY A 291 -35.04 31.07 -24.51
N ASN A 292 -35.66 31.06 -25.69
CA ASN A 292 -37.09 30.84 -25.89
C ASN A 292 -37.36 29.62 -26.81
N THR A 293 -36.48 29.34 -27.73
CA THR A 293 -36.61 28.25 -28.69
C THR A 293 -35.27 27.62 -29.01
N THR A 294 -35.25 26.30 -29.18
CA THR A 294 -34.08 25.52 -29.57
C THR A 294 -34.21 25.14 -31.04
N LYS A 295 -33.28 25.55 -31.88
CA LYS A 295 -33.25 25.22 -33.32
C LYS A 295 -32.06 24.36 -33.63
N THR A 296 -32.29 23.20 -34.27
CA THR A 296 -31.22 22.37 -34.82
C THR A 296 -30.88 22.89 -36.22
N LEU A 297 -29.61 23.18 -36.44
CA LEU A 297 -29.08 23.61 -37.75
C LEU A 297 -28.33 22.38 -38.30
N SER A 298 -28.78 21.84 -39.40
CA SER A 298 -28.16 20.72 -40.12
C SER A 298 -27.24 21.25 -41.24
#